data_108a6158fe9f277eec025c3ca8bf0aa5
#
_entry.id   108a6158fe9f277eec025c3ca8bf0aa5
#
_cell.length_a   1.000
_cell.length_b   1.000
_cell.length_c   1.000
_cell.angle_alpha   90.00
_cell.angle_beta   90.00
_cell.angle_gamma   90.00
#
_symmetry.space_group_name_H-M   'P 1'
#
loop_
_entity.id
_entity.type
_entity.pdbx_description
1 polymer ?
#
loop_
_entity_poly.entity_id
_entity_poly.type
_entity_poly.pdbx_seq_one_letter_code
_entity_poly.pdbx_strand_id
1 'polypeptide(L)'
;MTSSPVRAFFIDLDDTVYPASSGVWPLAGERMVTYMHEVLCIPLAEAPKIRERLFHTYGTTLRGLQVEYGIDSEDYLAYVHNLDLHNLLQPDPELKEALARFEQPKWIFTNATREHAQNVLGVMQVAECFTGIIDIRDVQPYCKPDPAAYQIALQLAGSLAPEEVLMVDDRKENLDVAASLGFKTVLISPEPQNGYRTLPRLADLPKIDQR
;
A
#
# COMPACT_ATOMS: atom_id res chain seq x y z
N MET A 1 -24.38 20.32 0.44
CA MET A 1 -23.56 19.90 1.59
C MET A 1 -22.14 20.27 1.24
N THR A 2 -21.47 21.12 2.04
CA THR A 2 -20.06 21.48 1.83
C THR A 2 -19.22 20.24 2.17
N SER A 3 -18.41 19.78 1.22
CA SER A 3 -17.46 18.68 1.44
C SER A 3 -16.49 19.08 2.56
N SER A 4 -16.27 18.20 3.56
CA SER A 4 -15.25 18.42 4.58
C SER A 4 -13.88 18.64 3.94
N PRO A 5 -13.06 19.58 4.43
CA PRO A 5 -11.70 19.75 3.90
C PRO A 5 -10.84 18.51 4.18
N VAL A 6 -9.90 18.21 3.30
CA VAL A 6 -8.91 17.16 3.54
C VAL A 6 -7.96 17.62 4.64
N ARG A 7 -7.86 16.82 5.70
CA ARG A 7 -6.98 17.07 6.86
C ARG A 7 -5.78 16.12 6.93
N ALA A 8 -5.85 14.98 6.23
CA ALA A 8 -4.74 14.05 6.15
C ALA A 8 -4.79 13.26 4.84
N PHE A 9 -3.64 12.70 4.47
CA PHE A 9 -3.51 11.77 3.35
C PHE A 9 -3.12 10.40 3.89
N PHE A 10 -3.82 9.35 3.43
CA PHE A 10 -3.39 7.97 3.54
C PHE A 10 -2.94 7.52 2.16
N ILE A 11 -1.69 7.16 2.03
CA ILE A 11 -1.05 6.84 0.76
C ILE A 11 -0.53 5.42 0.86
N ASP A 12 -0.98 4.55 -0.03
CA ASP A 12 -0.40 3.23 -0.17
C ASP A 12 1.05 3.31 -0.63
N LEU A 13 1.82 2.24 -0.47
CA LEU A 13 3.24 2.21 -0.79
C LEU A 13 3.52 1.60 -2.16
N ASP A 14 3.25 0.29 -2.26
CA ASP A 14 3.69 -0.53 -3.39
C ASP A 14 2.85 -0.21 -4.63
N ASP A 15 3.51 0.05 -5.76
CA ASP A 15 2.90 0.49 -7.03
C ASP A 15 2.10 1.82 -6.94
N THR A 16 2.18 2.52 -5.79
CA THR A 16 1.56 3.83 -5.55
C THR A 16 2.62 4.93 -5.38
N VAL A 17 3.57 4.80 -4.44
CA VAL A 17 4.67 5.77 -4.25
C VAL A 17 5.65 5.69 -5.40
N TYR A 18 5.89 4.53 -5.92
CA TYR A 18 6.69 4.26 -7.11
C TYR A 18 5.84 3.55 -8.19
N PRO A 19 6.21 3.65 -9.48
CA PRO A 19 5.40 3.06 -10.54
C PRO A 19 5.52 1.52 -10.55
N ALA A 20 4.45 0.83 -10.92
CA ALA A 20 4.42 -0.63 -11.08
C ALA A 20 5.50 -1.16 -12.07
N SER A 21 5.95 -0.31 -13.01
CA SER A 21 7.04 -0.62 -13.94
C SER A 21 8.43 -0.70 -13.28
N SER A 22 8.57 -0.34 -11.99
CA SER A 22 9.83 -0.44 -11.26
C SER A 22 10.36 -1.86 -11.11
N GLY A 23 9.47 -2.86 -11.10
CA GLY A 23 9.81 -4.26 -10.89
C GLY A 23 9.87 -4.70 -9.43
N VAL A 24 9.61 -3.83 -8.46
CA VAL A 24 9.63 -4.19 -7.02
C VAL A 24 8.56 -5.23 -6.70
N TRP A 25 7.29 -4.97 -7.11
CA TRP A 25 6.19 -5.91 -6.84
C TRP A 25 6.36 -7.27 -7.55
N PRO A 26 6.76 -7.35 -8.84
CA PRO A 26 7.14 -8.61 -9.45
C PRO A 26 8.20 -9.39 -8.67
N LEU A 27 9.28 -8.72 -8.23
CA LEU A 27 10.35 -9.36 -7.44
C LEU A 27 9.83 -9.86 -6.09
N ALA A 28 9.02 -9.07 -5.38
CA ALA A 28 8.36 -9.53 -4.15
C ALA A 28 7.48 -10.77 -4.41
N GLY A 29 6.74 -10.77 -5.53
CA GLY A 29 5.95 -11.90 -5.97
C GLY A 29 6.75 -13.18 -6.23
N GLU A 30 7.92 -13.07 -6.85
CA GLU A 30 8.86 -14.19 -7.04
C GLU A 30 9.36 -14.72 -5.69
N ARG A 31 9.69 -13.86 -4.73
CA ARG A 31 10.09 -14.28 -3.39
C ARG A 31 8.96 -14.96 -2.62
N MET A 32 7.71 -14.51 -2.78
CA MET A 32 6.53 -15.18 -2.22
C MET A 32 6.42 -16.62 -2.74
N VAL A 33 6.58 -16.81 -4.06
CA VAL A 33 6.55 -18.13 -4.70
C VAL A 33 7.71 -19.01 -4.21
N THR A 34 8.91 -18.44 -4.10
CA THR A 34 10.10 -19.14 -3.60
C THR A 34 9.91 -19.57 -2.15
N TYR A 35 9.40 -18.69 -1.28
CA TYR A 35 9.07 -19.06 0.11
C TYR A 35 8.08 -20.22 0.19
N MET A 36 7.01 -20.17 -0.61
CA MET A 36 6.01 -21.24 -0.67
C MET A 36 6.63 -22.57 -1.11
N HIS A 37 7.59 -22.51 -2.03
CA HIS A 37 8.30 -23.73 -2.48
C HIS A 37 9.31 -24.25 -1.45
N GLU A 38 10.21 -23.40 -0.97
CA GLU A 38 11.34 -23.80 -0.14
C GLU A 38 10.94 -24.10 1.31
N VAL A 39 10.01 -23.30 1.87
CA VAL A 39 9.62 -23.40 3.27
C VAL A 39 8.38 -24.28 3.46
N LEU A 40 7.37 -24.14 2.57
CA LEU A 40 6.11 -24.89 2.67
C LEU A 40 6.08 -26.15 1.82
N CYS A 41 7.16 -26.46 1.08
CA CYS A 41 7.26 -27.61 0.19
C CYS A 41 6.13 -27.67 -0.88
N ILE A 42 5.56 -26.52 -1.24
CA ILE A 42 4.57 -26.43 -2.32
C ILE A 42 5.28 -26.59 -3.67
N PRO A 43 4.81 -27.46 -4.59
CA PRO A 43 5.42 -27.60 -5.90
C PRO A 43 5.53 -26.25 -6.63
N LEU A 44 6.69 -25.93 -7.19
CA LEU A 44 6.97 -24.65 -7.86
C LEU A 44 5.95 -24.34 -8.98
N ALA A 45 5.48 -25.38 -9.67
CA ALA A 45 4.47 -25.24 -10.72
C ALA A 45 3.06 -24.83 -10.19
N GLU A 46 2.78 -25.08 -8.91
CA GLU A 46 1.48 -24.80 -8.27
C GLU A 46 1.50 -23.49 -7.47
N ALA A 47 2.66 -23.13 -6.92
CA ALA A 47 2.81 -21.99 -6.02
C ALA A 47 2.26 -20.67 -6.60
N PRO A 48 2.47 -20.28 -7.87
CA PRO A 48 1.89 -19.06 -8.44
C PRO A 48 0.35 -19.05 -8.40
N LYS A 49 -0.31 -20.15 -8.75
CA LYS A 49 -1.77 -20.25 -8.73
C LYS A 49 -2.33 -20.21 -7.31
N ILE A 50 -1.66 -20.86 -6.37
CA ILE A 50 -2.04 -20.83 -4.95
C ILE A 50 -1.88 -19.41 -4.43
N ARG A 51 -0.76 -18.73 -4.71
CA ARG A 51 -0.53 -17.33 -4.33
C ARG A 51 -1.66 -16.42 -4.81
N GLU A 52 -2.01 -16.50 -6.09
CA GLU A 52 -3.08 -15.71 -6.69
C GLU A 52 -4.43 -15.99 -6.01
N ARG A 53 -4.78 -17.24 -5.80
CA ARG A 53 -6.01 -17.64 -5.08
C ARG A 53 -6.03 -17.09 -3.67
N LEU A 54 -4.94 -17.23 -2.90
CA LEU A 54 -4.85 -16.74 -1.53
C LEU A 54 -5.01 -15.21 -1.49
N PHE A 55 -4.36 -14.52 -2.41
CA PHE A 55 -4.45 -13.07 -2.52
C PHE A 55 -5.89 -12.61 -2.78
N HIS A 56 -6.60 -13.22 -3.72
CA HIS A 56 -7.99 -12.87 -4.03
C HIS A 56 -8.97 -13.27 -2.92
N THR A 57 -8.71 -14.37 -2.21
CA THR A 57 -9.62 -14.88 -1.18
C THR A 57 -9.47 -14.12 0.14
N TYR A 58 -8.24 -13.75 0.52
CA TYR A 58 -7.92 -13.22 1.86
C TYR A 58 -7.41 -11.77 1.85
N GLY A 59 -7.33 -11.12 0.69
CA GLY A 59 -6.82 -9.76 0.52
C GLY A 59 -5.29 -9.69 0.40
N THR A 60 -4.56 -10.59 1.06
CA THR A 60 -3.10 -10.76 0.92
C THR A 60 -2.72 -12.24 0.87
N THR A 61 -1.60 -12.53 0.20
CA THR A 61 -1.01 -13.87 0.22
C THR A 61 -0.64 -14.30 1.64
N LEU A 62 -0.07 -13.37 2.44
CA LEU A 62 0.27 -13.62 3.85
C LEU A 62 -0.93 -14.11 4.65
N ARG A 63 -2.06 -13.37 4.58
CA ARG A 63 -3.26 -13.76 5.35
C ARG A 63 -3.76 -15.14 4.95
N GLY A 64 -3.74 -15.45 3.66
CA GLY A 64 -4.10 -16.77 3.16
C GLY A 64 -3.17 -17.87 3.67
N LEU A 65 -1.86 -17.62 3.66
CA LEU A 65 -0.87 -18.57 4.17
C LEU A 65 -0.98 -18.78 5.70
N GLN A 66 -1.28 -17.73 6.46
CA GLN A 66 -1.55 -17.87 7.89
C GLN A 66 -2.76 -18.78 8.16
N VAL A 67 -3.86 -18.57 7.41
CA VAL A 67 -5.11 -19.30 7.63
C VAL A 67 -5.00 -20.76 7.17
N GLU A 68 -4.43 -21.02 6.01
CA GLU A 68 -4.42 -22.35 5.39
C GLU A 68 -3.19 -23.20 5.75
N TYR A 69 -2.04 -22.56 6.03
CA TYR A 69 -0.77 -23.26 6.26
C TYR A 69 -0.18 -23.00 7.65
N GLY A 70 -0.76 -22.09 8.44
CA GLY A 70 -0.33 -21.82 9.82
C GLY A 70 1.07 -21.23 9.93
N ILE A 71 1.51 -20.43 8.92
CA ILE A 71 2.85 -19.87 8.91
C ILE A 71 3.06 -18.78 9.97
N ASP A 72 4.30 -18.59 10.39
CA ASP A 72 4.71 -17.40 11.11
C ASP A 72 4.78 -16.19 10.16
N SER A 73 4.13 -15.10 10.54
CA SER A 73 4.06 -13.89 9.72
C SER A 73 5.40 -13.17 9.62
N GLU A 74 6.18 -13.16 10.72
CA GLU A 74 7.43 -12.41 10.74
C GLU A 74 8.49 -13.08 9.86
N ASP A 75 8.59 -14.42 9.90
CA ASP A 75 9.49 -15.17 9.02
C ASP A 75 9.16 -14.93 7.53
N TYR A 76 7.87 -14.98 7.19
CA TYR A 76 7.42 -14.71 5.83
C TYR A 76 7.72 -13.28 5.38
N LEU A 77 7.36 -12.29 6.21
CA LEU A 77 7.56 -10.87 5.89
C LEU A 77 9.05 -10.53 5.75
N ALA A 78 9.89 -11.04 6.65
CA ALA A 78 11.33 -10.86 6.57
C ALA A 78 11.92 -11.49 5.30
N TYR A 79 11.43 -12.66 4.90
CA TYR A 79 11.87 -13.32 3.67
C TYR A 79 11.49 -12.54 2.43
N VAL A 80 10.20 -12.15 2.33
CA VAL A 80 9.64 -11.51 1.12
C VAL A 80 10.19 -10.10 0.91
N HIS A 81 10.36 -9.32 1.99
CA HIS A 81 10.82 -7.93 1.91
C HIS A 81 12.36 -7.77 1.90
N ASN A 82 13.12 -8.86 1.90
CA ASN A 82 14.57 -8.79 1.69
C ASN A 82 14.89 -8.58 0.21
N LEU A 83 14.70 -7.35 -0.26
CA LEU A 83 14.83 -6.94 -1.67
C LEU A 83 16.01 -5.96 -1.83
N ASP A 84 16.76 -6.10 -2.93
CA ASP A 84 17.74 -5.09 -3.35
C ASP A 84 17.03 -3.97 -4.13
N LEU A 85 16.53 -2.98 -3.39
CA LEU A 85 15.75 -1.88 -3.95
C LEU A 85 16.61 -0.87 -4.72
N HIS A 86 17.91 -0.77 -4.45
CA HIS A 86 18.79 0.22 -5.10
C HIS A 86 18.95 -0.01 -6.61
N ASN A 87 18.73 -1.25 -7.07
CA ASN A 87 18.74 -1.58 -8.49
C ASN A 87 17.39 -1.32 -9.19
N LEU A 88 16.32 -1.11 -8.42
CA LEU A 88 14.94 -0.99 -8.92
C LEU A 88 14.36 0.42 -8.76
N LEU A 89 14.77 1.12 -7.72
CA LEU A 89 14.27 2.46 -7.38
C LEU A 89 15.41 3.48 -7.42
N GLN A 90 15.03 4.73 -7.69
CA GLN A 90 15.93 5.87 -7.71
C GLN A 90 15.30 7.03 -6.94
N PRO A 91 16.10 8.02 -6.47
CA PRO A 91 15.57 9.26 -5.91
C PRO A 91 14.56 9.92 -6.83
N ASP A 92 13.41 10.37 -6.28
CA ASP A 92 12.35 11.05 -7.02
C ASP A 92 12.14 12.49 -6.49
N PRO A 93 12.92 13.48 -6.97
CA PRO A 93 12.78 14.86 -6.56
C PRO A 93 11.44 15.48 -6.98
N GLU A 94 10.82 15.02 -8.09
CA GLU A 94 9.53 15.52 -8.54
C GLU A 94 8.41 15.11 -7.57
N LEU A 95 8.41 13.85 -7.11
CA LEU A 95 7.50 13.37 -6.08
C LEU A 95 7.71 14.15 -4.77
N LYS A 96 8.96 14.35 -4.36
CA LYS A 96 9.29 15.14 -3.18
C LYS A 96 8.70 16.55 -3.24
N GLU A 97 8.90 17.26 -4.34
CA GLU A 97 8.34 18.60 -4.56
C GLU A 97 6.81 18.58 -4.57
N ALA A 98 6.20 17.57 -5.19
CA ALA A 98 4.75 17.43 -5.25
C ALA A 98 4.15 17.23 -3.84
N LEU A 99 4.74 16.37 -3.03
CA LEU A 99 4.29 16.10 -1.66
C LEU A 99 4.50 17.30 -0.72
N ALA A 100 5.57 18.08 -0.94
CA ALA A 100 5.86 19.28 -0.16
C ALA A 100 4.85 20.43 -0.35
N ARG A 101 4.02 20.39 -1.40
CA ARG A 101 2.95 21.37 -1.63
C ARG A 101 1.78 21.25 -0.64
N PHE A 102 1.72 20.16 0.12
CA PHE A 102 0.65 19.90 1.07
C PHE A 102 1.17 19.99 2.50
N GLU A 103 0.58 20.87 3.30
CA GLU A 103 0.90 21.02 4.72
C GLU A 103 0.30 19.91 5.58
N GLN A 104 -0.78 19.26 5.09
CA GLN A 104 -1.47 18.21 5.81
C GLN A 104 -0.56 16.99 6.04
N PRO A 105 -0.68 16.31 7.18
CA PRO A 105 0.04 15.08 7.48
C PRO A 105 -0.25 14.01 6.42
N LYS A 106 0.82 13.31 6.03
CA LYS A 106 0.80 12.22 5.06
C LYS A 106 1.27 10.96 5.75
N TRP A 107 0.45 9.94 5.72
CA TRP A 107 0.73 8.65 6.30
C TRP A 107 0.86 7.62 5.19
N ILE A 108 1.93 6.82 5.24
CA ILE A 108 1.92 5.57 4.49
C ILE A 108 0.94 4.62 5.18
N PHE A 109 0.01 4.04 4.41
CA PHE A 109 -0.89 3.00 4.89
C PHE A 109 -0.79 1.78 3.99
N THR A 110 -0.02 0.78 4.41
CA THR A 110 0.43 -0.34 3.57
C THR A 110 0.16 -1.70 4.20
N ASN A 111 -0.02 -2.73 3.35
CA ASN A 111 0.00 -4.14 3.73
C ASN A 111 1.42 -4.74 3.77
N ALA A 112 2.45 -3.92 3.54
CA ALA A 112 3.85 -4.30 3.73
C ALA A 112 4.32 -3.99 5.16
N THR A 113 5.58 -4.29 5.47
CA THR A 113 6.20 -3.97 6.75
C THR A 113 6.73 -2.55 6.80
N ARG A 114 6.87 -2.00 7.99
CA ARG A 114 7.49 -0.69 8.25
C ARG A 114 8.91 -0.62 7.71
N GLU A 115 9.68 -1.69 7.87
CA GLU A 115 11.06 -1.77 7.40
C GLU A 115 11.12 -1.70 5.87
N HIS A 116 10.22 -2.41 5.17
CA HIS A 116 10.13 -2.31 3.72
C HIS A 116 9.76 -0.89 3.29
N ALA A 117 8.75 -0.30 3.92
CA ALA A 117 8.34 1.07 3.62
C ALA A 117 9.49 2.08 3.86
N GLN A 118 10.22 1.97 4.97
CA GLN A 118 11.37 2.82 5.25
C GLN A 118 12.47 2.67 4.20
N ASN A 119 12.75 1.44 3.75
CA ASN A 119 13.74 1.18 2.71
C ASN A 119 13.33 1.81 1.37
N VAL A 120 12.07 1.63 0.95
CA VAL A 120 11.53 2.25 -0.27
C VAL A 120 11.65 3.77 -0.20
N LEU A 121 11.11 4.38 0.85
CA LEU A 121 11.10 5.84 1.03
C LEU A 121 12.52 6.41 1.14
N GLY A 122 13.45 5.66 1.75
CA GLY A 122 14.85 6.03 1.88
C GLY A 122 15.58 6.04 0.53
N VAL A 123 15.42 5.00 -0.29
CA VAL A 123 16.03 4.93 -1.64
C VAL A 123 15.46 6.03 -2.54
N MET A 124 14.16 6.31 -2.46
CA MET A 124 13.51 7.38 -3.22
C MET A 124 13.78 8.78 -2.68
N GLN A 125 14.38 8.91 -1.48
CA GLN A 125 14.68 10.19 -0.80
C GLN A 125 13.42 11.05 -0.56
N VAL A 126 12.32 10.41 -0.14
CA VAL A 126 11.04 11.07 0.15
C VAL A 126 10.53 10.82 1.58
N ALA A 127 11.33 10.15 2.42
CA ALA A 127 10.91 9.75 3.77
C ALA A 127 10.43 10.92 4.64
N GLU A 128 11.08 12.08 4.55
CA GLU A 128 10.73 13.29 5.30
C GLU A 128 9.41 13.93 4.88
N CYS A 129 8.84 13.53 3.75
CA CYS A 129 7.53 14.00 3.30
C CYS A 129 6.37 13.35 4.09
N PHE A 130 6.63 12.27 4.82
CA PHE A 130 5.62 11.50 5.52
C PHE A 130 5.70 11.69 7.04
N THR A 131 4.55 11.82 7.66
CA THR A 131 4.40 11.96 9.12
C THR A 131 4.66 10.64 9.84
N GLY A 132 4.31 9.52 9.20
CA GLY A 132 4.49 8.19 9.75
C GLY A 132 4.06 7.07 8.79
N ILE A 133 4.20 5.86 9.28
CA ILE A 133 3.85 4.63 8.55
C ILE A 133 2.89 3.83 9.41
N ILE A 134 1.77 3.46 8.84
CA ILE A 134 0.81 2.49 9.38
C ILE A 134 0.99 1.22 8.55
N ASP A 135 1.61 0.22 9.13
CA ASP A 135 2.00 -1.01 8.45
C ASP A 135 1.04 -2.18 8.77
N ILE A 136 1.30 -3.32 8.16
CA ILE A 136 0.46 -4.50 8.32
C ILE A 136 0.38 -4.97 9.79
N ARG A 137 1.42 -4.74 10.61
CA ARG A 137 1.45 -5.14 12.03
C ARG A 137 0.58 -4.22 12.90
N ASP A 138 0.53 -2.93 12.56
CA ASP A 138 -0.26 -1.94 13.29
C ASP A 138 -1.77 -2.23 13.21
N VAL A 139 -2.23 -2.88 12.15
CA VAL A 139 -3.65 -3.16 11.89
C VAL A 139 -4.04 -4.62 12.09
N GLN A 140 -3.12 -5.48 12.52
CA GLN A 140 -3.42 -6.89 12.79
C GLN A 140 -4.61 -7.07 13.74
N PRO A 141 -5.41 -8.13 13.54
CA PRO A 141 -5.29 -9.24 12.57
C PRO A 141 -5.85 -8.91 11.17
N TYR A 142 -6.18 -7.66 10.91
CA TYR A 142 -6.76 -7.19 9.66
C TYR A 142 -5.67 -6.73 8.68
N CYS A 143 -6.07 -6.47 7.44
CA CYS A 143 -5.25 -5.83 6.39
C CYS A 143 -6.19 -5.14 5.39
N LYS A 144 -5.69 -4.23 4.56
CA LYS A 144 -6.49 -3.73 3.43
C LYS A 144 -6.87 -4.91 2.51
N PRO A 145 -8.11 -5.01 2.04
CA PRO A 145 -9.22 -4.07 2.12
C PRO A 145 -10.23 -4.29 3.28
N ASP A 146 -9.85 -4.94 4.39
CA ASP A 146 -10.78 -5.12 5.51
C ASP A 146 -11.15 -3.76 6.15
N PRO A 147 -12.46 -3.42 6.32
CA PRO A 147 -12.89 -2.15 6.91
C PRO A 147 -12.28 -1.86 8.29
N ALA A 148 -12.02 -2.89 9.10
CA ALA A 148 -11.41 -2.72 10.42
C ALA A 148 -9.99 -2.15 10.34
N ALA A 149 -9.21 -2.50 9.32
CA ALA A 149 -7.87 -1.94 9.11
C ALA A 149 -7.92 -0.41 8.91
N TYR A 150 -8.91 0.10 8.18
CA TYR A 150 -9.09 1.55 7.97
C TYR A 150 -9.50 2.26 9.25
N GLN A 151 -10.38 1.65 10.06
CA GLN A 151 -10.79 2.22 11.34
C GLN A 151 -9.62 2.32 12.32
N ILE A 152 -8.77 1.30 12.39
CA ILE A 152 -7.54 1.33 13.20
C ILE A 152 -6.59 2.42 12.68
N ALA A 153 -6.40 2.50 11.35
CA ALA A 153 -5.54 3.52 10.74
C ALA A 153 -6.01 4.95 11.07
N LEU A 154 -7.32 5.22 11.03
CA LEU A 154 -7.90 6.52 11.44
C LEU A 154 -7.60 6.86 12.90
N GLN A 155 -7.67 5.89 13.80
CA GLN A 155 -7.34 6.08 15.22
C GLN A 155 -5.86 6.41 15.41
N LEU A 156 -4.96 5.66 14.75
CA LEU A 156 -3.51 5.86 14.82
C LEU A 156 -3.08 7.21 14.26
N ALA A 157 -3.78 7.71 13.24
CA ALA A 157 -3.51 9.01 12.62
C ALA A 157 -4.11 10.21 13.40
N GLY A 158 -4.66 10.00 14.59
CA GLY A 158 -5.20 11.05 15.44
C GLY A 158 -6.73 11.11 15.50
N SER A 159 -7.39 9.97 15.34
CA SER A 159 -8.86 9.83 15.41
C SER A 159 -9.60 10.73 14.41
N LEU A 160 -9.15 10.70 13.15
CA LEU A 160 -9.74 11.45 12.06
C LEU A 160 -11.12 10.85 11.65
N ALA A 161 -12.00 11.71 11.14
CA ALA A 161 -13.21 11.23 10.45
C ALA A 161 -12.86 10.81 9.01
N PRO A 162 -13.47 9.74 8.48
CA PRO A 162 -13.16 9.25 7.12
C PRO A 162 -13.24 10.33 6.04
N GLU A 163 -14.24 11.20 6.09
CA GLU A 163 -14.45 12.29 5.13
C GLU A 163 -13.38 13.41 5.18
N GLU A 164 -12.53 13.39 6.18
CA GLU A 164 -11.39 14.30 6.33
C GLU A 164 -10.10 13.73 5.72
N VAL A 165 -10.13 12.48 5.24
CA VAL A 165 -8.94 11.78 4.72
C VAL A 165 -9.08 11.54 3.21
N LEU A 166 -7.98 11.83 2.49
CA LEU A 166 -7.82 11.41 1.09
C LEU A 166 -6.97 10.14 1.07
N MET A 167 -7.58 9.02 0.65
CA MET A 167 -6.90 7.75 0.40
C MET A 167 -6.39 7.70 -1.04
N VAL A 168 -5.11 7.40 -1.23
CA VAL A 168 -4.45 7.21 -2.51
C VAL A 168 -3.92 5.78 -2.58
N ASP A 169 -4.32 5.02 -3.58
CA ASP A 169 -3.97 3.60 -3.70
C ASP A 169 -4.03 3.19 -5.18
N ASP A 170 -3.30 2.15 -5.61
CA ASP A 170 -3.35 1.60 -6.97
C ASP A 170 -4.43 0.53 -7.12
N ARG A 171 -4.98 0.02 -5.99
CA ARG A 171 -5.97 -1.06 -5.97
C ARG A 171 -7.39 -0.54 -5.76
N LYS A 172 -8.25 -0.87 -6.73
CA LYS A 172 -9.68 -0.50 -6.69
C LYS A 172 -10.37 -1.08 -5.46
N GLU A 173 -10.09 -2.33 -5.11
CA GLU A 173 -10.69 -3.01 -3.96
C GLU A 173 -10.44 -2.26 -2.66
N ASN A 174 -9.24 -1.69 -2.49
CA ASN A 174 -8.90 -0.88 -1.34
C ASN A 174 -9.69 0.43 -1.34
N LEU A 175 -9.77 1.10 -2.49
CA LEU A 175 -10.49 2.37 -2.64
C LEU A 175 -12.01 2.22 -2.52
N ASP A 176 -12.60 1.10 -2.98
CA ASP A 176 -14.02 0.82 -2.86
C ASP A 176 -14.44 0.71 -1.39
N VAL A 177 -13.64 0.01 -0.58
CA VAL A 177 -13.87 -0.05 0.85
C VAL A 177 -13.66 1.32 1.51
N ALA A 178 -12.58 2.03 1.18
CA ALA A 178 -12.35 3.39 1.70
C ALA A 178 -13.53 4.32 1.37
N ALA A 179 -14.01 4.33 0.12
CA ALA A 179 -15.14 5.13 -0.31
C ALA A 179 -16.43 4.75 0.45
N SER A 180 -16.69 3.46 0.67
CA SER A 180 -17.85 2.98 1.43
C SER A 180 -17.84 3.45 2.89
N LEU A 181 -16.65 3.69 3.45
CA LEU A 181 -16.45 4.23 4.79
C LEU A 181 -16.54 5.77 4.83
N GLY A 182 -16.56 6.44 3.68
CA GLY A 182 -16.67 7.90 3.58
C GLY A 182 -15.35 8.62 3.24
N PHE A 183 -14.24 7.91 2.99
CA PHE A 183 -13.01 8.54 2.54
C PHE A 183 -13.19 9.18 1.16
N LYS A 184 -12.43 10.24 0.90
CA LYS A 184 -12.15 10.68 -0.45
C LYS A 184 -11.09 9.77 -1.05
N THR A 185 -11.20 9.43 -2.34
CA THR A 185 -10.31 8.44 -2.95
C THR A 185 -9.68 8.93 -4.24
N VAL A 186 -8.45 8.49 -4.49
CA VAL A 186 -7.70 8.70 -5.72
C VAL A 186 -7.03 7.39 -6.11
N LEU A 187 -7.26 6.96 -7.33
CA LEU A 187 -6.64 5.78 -7.91
C LEU A 187 -5.36 6.17 -8.64
N ILE A 188 -4.26 5.49 -8.33
CA ILE A 188 -3.04 5.56 -9.15
C ILE A 188 -3.15 4.50 -10.25
N SER A 189 -3.20 4.96 -11.51
CA SER A 189 -3.26 4.08 -12.68
C SER A 189 -2.78 4.84 -13.91
N PRO A 190 -1.95 4.22 -14.78
CA PRO A 190 -1.47 4.86 -16.01
C PRO A 190 -2.62 5.28 -16.95
N GLU A 191 -3.75 4.57 -16.91
CA GLU A 191 -4.92 4.84 -17.72
C GLU A 191 -6.11 5.27 -16.85
N PRO A 192 -6.93 6.25 -17.32
CA PRO A 192 -8.15 6.63 -16.63
C PRO A 192 -9.09 5.44 -16.42
N GLN A 193 -9.69 5.36 -15.24
CA GLN A 193 -10.59 4.28 -14.86
C GLN A 193 -11.99 4.83 -14.57
N ASN A 194 -13.02 4.26 -15.24
CA ASN A 194 -14.39 4.68 -15.03
C ASN A 194 -14.81 4.52 -13.57
N GLY A 195 -15.43 5.57 -13.02
CA GLY A 195 -15.90 5.57 -11.63
C GLY A 195 -14.85 5.99 -10.60
N TYR A 196 -13.59 6.19 -11.01
CA TYR A 196 -12.50 6.59 -10.09
C TYR A 196 -11.89 7.92 -10.51
N ARG A 197 -11.57 8.75 -9.52
CA ARG A 197 -10.67 9.88 -9.72
C ARG A 197 -9.26 9.32 -9.88
N THR A 198 -8.69 9.41 -11.06
CA THR A 198 -7.46 8.71 -11.44
C THR A 198 -6.32 9.67 -11.70
N LEU A 199 -5.13 9.31 -11.23
CA LEU A 199 -3.85 9.95 -11.58
C LEU A 199 -2.87 8.92 -12.12
N PRO A 200 -2.02 9.28 -13.11
CA PRO A 200 -1.03 8.35 -13.64
C PRO A 200 0.07 8.00 -12.62
N ARG A 201 0.39 8.91 -11.69
CA ARG A 201 1.43 8.73 -10.66
C ARG A 201 1.19 9.68 -9.49
N LEU A 202 1.74 9.34 -8.33
CA LEU A 202 1.56 10.12 -7.10
C LEU A 202 2.11 11.56 -7.22
N ALA A 203 3.18 11.79 -7.99
CA ALA A 203 3.72 13.12 -8.24
C ALA A 203 2.72 14.09 -8.92
N ASP A 204 1.65 13.56 -9.51
CA ASP A 204 0.58 14.36 -10.11
C ASP A 204 -0.51 14.80 -9.10
N LEU A 205 -0.40 14.39 -7.83
CA LEU A 205 -1.36 14.71 -6.76
C LEU A 205 -1.73 16.20 -6.66
N PRO A 206 -0.80 17.17 -6.85
CA PRO A 206 -1.14 18.59 -6.86
C PRO A 206 -2.11 19.06 -7.95
N LYS A 207 -2.34 18.23 -9.00
CA LYS A 207 -3.33 18.53 -10.06
C LYS A 207 -4.77 18.28 -9.61
N ILE A 208 -4.94 17.66 -8.44
CA ILE A 208 -6.27 17.35 -7.89
C ILE A 208 -6.79 18.55 -7.09
N ASP A 209 -8.00 19.03 -7.45
CA ASP A 209 -8.75 19.92 -6.58
C ASP A 209 -9.19 19.16 -5.31
N GLN A 210 -8.78 19.63 -4.15
CA GLN A 210 -9.03 19.01 -2.84
C GLN A 210 -10.37 19.41 -2.22
N ARG A 211 -11.23 20.10 -2.99
CA ARG A 211 -12.56 20.52 -2.53
C ARG A 211 -13.54 19.38 -2.42
#